data_183ee9351e4b2cc8d9e0eb909a8331cc
#
_entry.id   183ee9351e4b2cc8d9e0eb909a8331cc
#
_cell.length_a   1.000
_cell.length_b   1.000
_cell.length_c   1.000
_cell.angle_alpha   90.00
_cell.angle_beta   90.00
_cell.angle_gamma   90.00
#
_symmetry.space_group_name_H-M   'P 1'
#
loop_
_entity.id
_entity.type
_entity.pdbx_description
1 polymer ?
#
loop_
_entity_poly.entity_id
_entity_poly.type
_entity_poly.pdbx_seq_one_letter_code
_entity_poly.pdbx_strand_id
1 'polypeptide(L)'
;MQVSLETAKKLNWLWKDENKIAWIETMIRIADKEANIVPFVLTDEQRKLVENLGHLNIINKSRQLGISCVTLSLAIRECIVHDNATCVLISHNQTSTNAVFDKLKQMFYSLPEWVRPKLLQNNRQALTFANGSSITCMTAGNRDVGRGSTYNAIVHLLEFAFWKDQDRQLKSVMQAVSSSATVIIESTSNGFNSYANLLLQAKNGENAFRYFFFNWINGRSLFIPQYEQAVALYKAQHNDNMLTEEEYDEEEQRLAKLGMTPEQAVWRRQKISVSGLDAFHVEYPSTPEESFIATGASVFDNTKVCRIQQAIAEKKIVPLALDKIVGLPNILRPYVQNKALKIWAVPKMGMKCYLGVDVSEGLGGKRDYSTIFVMDKDCRQVAQFKSNRIKPYEFADIVDAVGRWYNKGLLTVEKASGGHSVIERLRYEKHYMNMTKYKTYDEFKRTIWQVGFSTNNKTKSIAVNDAREWFDKGLVDIVSDDLLEEMKVFVAEDNGSFNAVSGSHDDLVSSFWLCIQGFKNGFWYPF
;
A
#
# COMPACT_ATOMS: atom_id res chain seq x y z
N MET A 1 -6.61 22.53 -49.43
CA MET A 1 -5.14 22.36 -49.36
C MET A 1 -4.79 21.00 -49.93
N GLN A 2 -4.06 20.93 -51.06
CA GLN A 2 -3.54 19.64 -51.54
C GLN A 2 -2.37 19.23 -50.62
N VAL A 3 -2.58 18.20 -49.83
CA VAL A 3 -1.53 17.64 -48.96
C VAL A 3 -0.59 16.80 -49.83
N SER A 4 0.73 16.97 -49.70
CA SER A 4 1.69 16.15 -50.44
C SER A 4 1.55 14.67 -50.09
N LEU A 5 1.89 13.77 -51.02
CA LEU A 5 1.82 12.32 -50.79
C LEU A 5 2.68 11.90 -49.58
N GLU A 6 3.80 12.55 -49.37
CA GLU A 6 4.71 12.31 -48.25
C GLU A 6 4.05 12.71 -46.92
N THR A 7 3.44 13.90 -46.88
CA THR A 7 2.67 14.38 -45.70
C THR A 7 1.51 13.45 -45.40
N ALA A 8 0.77 12.99 -46.41
CA ALA A 8 -0.32 12.05 -46.25
C ALA A 8 0.15 10.69 -45.66
N LYS A 9 1.29 10.17 -46.12
CA LYS A 9 1.92 8.96 -45.58
C LYS A 9 2.34 9.13 -44.12
N LYS A 10 2.95 10.28 -43.77
CA LYS A 10 3.36 10.57 -42.39
C LYS A 10 2.15 10.71 -41.46
N LEU A 11 1.10 11.36 -41.92
CA LEU A 11 -0.15 11.43 -41.15
C LEU A 11 -0.77 10.06 -40.92
N ASN A 12 -0.88 9.24 -41.97
CA ASN A 12 -1.41 7.89 -41.83
C ASN A 12 -0.58 7.02 -40.87
N TRP A 13 0.74 7.21 -40.85
CA TRP A 13 1.60 6.54 -39.89
C TRP A 13 1.31 7.03 -38.45
N LEU A 14 1.19 8.31 -38.18
CA LEU A 14 0.88 8.86 -36.86
C LEU A 14 -0.46 8.38 -36.29
N TRP A 15 -1.45 8.10 -37.16
CA TRP A 15 -2.79 7.65 -36.73
C TRP A 15 -2.83 6.18 -36.27
N LYS A 16 -1.78 5.40 -36.52
CA LYS A 16 -1.72 4.01 -36.07
C LYS A 16 -1.55 3.92 -34.56
N ASP A 17 -2.16 2.90 -33.94
CA ASP A 17 -2.12 2.71 -32.48
C ASP A 17 -0.72 2.43 -31.95
N GLU A 18 0.14 1.81 -32.72
CA GLU A 18 1.55 1.59 -32.39
C GLU A 18 2.37 2.88 -32.27
N ASN A 19 1.89 4.02 -32.80
CA ASN A 19 2.60 5.30 -32.86
C ASN A 19 2.03 6.35 -31.89
N LYS A 20 1.41 5.93 -30.79
CA LYS A 20 0.79 6.81 -29.77
C LYS A 20 1.76 7.87 -29.24
N ILE A 21 3.00 7.48 -28.95
CA ILE A 21 4.06 8.39 -28.46
C ILE A 21 4.36 9.47 -29.51
N ALA A 22 4.65 9.07 -30.74
CA ALA A 22 4.95 10.00 -31.81
C ALA A 22 3.78 10.95 -32.10
N TRP A 23 2.53 10.46 -31.99
CA TRP A 23 1.33 11.29 -32.12
C TRP A 23 1.28 12.34 -31.00
N ILE A 24 1.45 11.94 -29.74
CA ILE A 24 1.44 12.85 -28.59
C ILE A 24 2.49 13.95 -28.78
N GLU A 25 3.75 13.59 -29.05
CA GLU A 25 4.86 14.53 -29.16
C GLU A 25 4.74 15.48 -30.36
N THR A 26 4.09 15.03 -31.44
CA THR A 26 3.88 15.85 -32.62
C THR A 26 2.70 16.81 -32.46
N MET A 27 1.60 16.33 -31.88
CA MET A 27 0.31 17.02 -31.90
C MET A 27 0.00 17.78 -30.62
N ILE A 28 0.44 17.30 -29.44
CA ILE A 28 0.05 17.89 -28.16
C ILE A 28 1.06 18.96 -27.72
N ARG A 29 0.53 20.02 -27.15
CA ARG A 29 1.27 21.05 -26.44
C ARG A 29 0.71 21.21 -25.05
N ILE A 30 1.58 21.49 -24.08
CA ILE A 30 1.26 21.70 -22.67
C ILE A 30 1.80 23.04 -22.20
N ALA A 31 1.22 23.58 -21.13
CA ALA A 31 1.84 24.66 -20.40
C ALA A 31 2.95 24.11 -19.51
N ASP A 32 4.15 24.68 -19.60
CA ASP A 32 5.23 24.45 -18.64
C ASP A 32 4.95 25.15 -17.29
N LYS A 33 5.92 25.11 -16.37
CA LYS A 33 5.78 25.75 -15.06
C LYS A 33 5.77 27.27 -15.10
N GLU A 34 6.33 27.85 -16.15
CA GLU A 34 6.35 29.26 -16.45
C GLU A 34 5.17 29.74 -17.31
N ALA A 35 4.16 28.85 -17.51
CA ALA A 35 2.97 29.04 -18.33
C ALA A 35 3.24 29.23 -19.84
N ASN A 36 4.42 28.87 -20.35
CA ASN A 36 4.69 28.83 -21.78
C ASN A 36 4.07 27.58 -22.43
N ILE A 37 3.53 27.73 -23.62
CA ILE A 37 2.99 26.60 -24.39
C ILE A 37 4.11 25.92 -25.17
N VAL A 38 4.50 24.75 -24.73
CA VAL A 38 5.61 23.95 -25.29
C VAL A 38 5.14 22.62 -25.87
N PRO A 39 5.84 22.02 -26.84
CA PRO A 39 5.58 20.66 -27.29
C PRO A 39 5.65 19.69 -26.12
N PHE A 40 4.73 18.72 -26.08
CA PHE A 40 4.74 17.70 -25.03
C PHE A 40 5.69 16.55 -25.42
N VAL A 41 6.97 16.72 -25.12
CA VAL A 41 7.98 15.67 -25.25
C VAL A 41 7.92 14.78 -24.01
N LEU A 42 7.70 13.49 -24.20
CA LEU A 42 7.56 12.54 -23.11
C LEU A 42 8.91 12.22 -22.47
N THR A 43 8.94 12.13 -21.13
CA THR A 43 10.07 11.59 -20.37
C THR A 43 10.17 10.07 -20.55
N ASP A 44 11.29 9.46 -20.15
CA ASP A 44 11.47 8.01 -20.24
C ASP A 44 10.42 7.25 -19.43
N GLU A 45 10.03 7.74 -18.24
CA GLU A 45 8.99 7.15 -17.41
C GLU A 45 7.61 7.24 -18.08
N GLN A 46 7.32 8.38 -18.70
CA GLN A 46 6.06 8.59 -19.43
C GLN A 46 5.98 7.71 -20.69
N ARG A 47 7.11 7.52 -21.40
CA ARG A 47 7.21 6.59 -22.53
C ARG A 47 7.00 5.16 -22.07
N LYS A 48 7.69 4.71 -21.01
CA LYS A 48 7.49 3.38 -20.40
C LYS A 48 6.05 3.13 -20.04
N LEU A 49 5.34 4.14 -19.49
CA LEU A 49 3.92 4.01 -19.20
C LEU A 49 3.12 3.74 -20.46
N VAL A 50 3.24 4.58 -21.50
CA VAL A 50 2.45 4.48 -22.75
C VAL A 50 2.70 3.15 -23.45
N GLU A 51 3.96 2.69 -23.51
CA GLU A 51 4.38 1.42 -24.14
C GLU A 51 3.84 0.18 -23.41
N ASN A 52 3.65 0.31 -22.09
CA ASN A 52 3.30 -0.83 -21.25
C ASN A 52 1.88 -0.78 -20.69
N LEU A 53 1.01 0.11 -21.15
CA LEU A 53 -0.39 0.12 -20.73
C LEU A 53 -1.10 -1.19 -21.10
N GLY A 54 -1.83 -1.75 -20.13
CA GLY A 54 -2.75 -2.86 -20.32
C GLY A 54 -4.20 -2.40 -20.27
N HIS A 55 -5.13 -3.34 -20.15
CA HIS A 55 -6.54 -3.03 -19.94
C HIS A 55 -6.77 -2.34 -18.58
N LEU A 56 -6.19 -2.88 -17.50
CA LEU A 56 -6.28 -2.34 -16.16
C LEU A 56 -4.89 -1.94 -15.67
N ASN A 57 -4.73 -0.68 -15.25
CA ASN A 57 -3.44 -0.13 -14.81
C ASN A 57 -3.61 0.61 -13.49
N ILE A 58 -2.67 0.42 -12.58
CA ILE A 58 -2.60 1.15 -11.32
C ILE A 58 -1.20 1.75 -11.14
N ILE A 59 -1.16 3.05 -10.84
CA ILE A 59 0.06 3.85 -10.85
C ILE A 59 0.25 4.52 -9.51
N ASN A 60 1.31 4.13 -8.79
CA ASN A 60 1.82 4.88 -7.65
C ASN A 60 2.96 5.79 -8.13
N LYS A 61 2.92 7.05 -7.80
CA LYS A 61 3.84 8.05 -8.35
C LYS A 61 4.22 9.13 -7.35
N SER A 62 5.41 9.67 -7.52
CA SER A 62 5.76 10.97 -6.94
C SER A 62 4.93 12.09 -7.58
N ARG A 63 4.77 13.16 -6.83
CA ARG A 63 4.05 14.35 -7.30
C ARG A 63 4.73 15.00 -8.49
N GLN A 64 3.95 15.62 -9.38
CA GLN A 64 4.42 16.44 -10.53
C GLN A 64 5.21 15.68 -11.63
N LEU A 65 5.03 14.38 -11.77
CA LEU A 65 5.64 13.59 -12.86
C LEU A 65 4.87 13.66 -14.20
N GLY A 66 3.84 14.49 -14.30
CA GLY A 66 3.11 14.73 -15.54
C GLY A 66 2.28 13.54 -16.07
N ILE A 67 2.09 12.49 -15.28
CA ILE A 67 1.34 11.28 -15.68
C ILE A 67 -0.09 11.63 -16.12
N SER A 68 -0.76 12.54 -15.39
CA SER A 68 -2.10 13.00 -15.78
C SER A 68 -2.12 13.65 -17.16
N CYS A 69 -1.05 14.38 -17.55
CA CYS A 69 -0.94 14.97 -18.90
C CYS A 69 -0.84 13.88 -19.97
N VAL A 70 -0.11 12.80 -19.70
CA VAL A 70 -0.02 11.65 -20.62
C VAL A 70 -1.40 11.05 -20.84
N THR A 71 -2.14 10.80 -19.76
CA THR A 71 -3.48 10.18 -19.85
C THR A 71 -4.49 11.11 -20.55
N LEU A 72 -4.43 12.43 -20.30
CA LEU A 72 -5.23 13.42 -21.03
C LEU A 72 -4.92 13.40 -22.54
N SER A 73 -3.64 13.31 -22.91
CA SER A 73 -3.20 13.19 -24.31
C SER A 73 -3.75 11.94 -24.97
N LEU A 74 -3.72 10.82 -24.27
CA LEU A 74 -4.30 9.56 -24.74
C LEU A 74 -5.81 9.69 -24.95
N ALA A 75 -6.55 10.28 -24.00
CA ALA A 75 -7.98 10.49 -24.13
C ALA A 75 -8.34 11.38 -25.34
N ILE A 76 -7.58 12.47 -25.55
CA ILE A 76 -7.73 13.33 -26.74
C ILE A 76 -7.47 12.52 -28.03
N ARG A 77 -6.37 11.78 -28.06
CA ARG A 77 -5.99 10.96 -29.21
C ARG A 77 -7.07 9.95 -29.56
N GLU A 78 -7.54 9.17 -28.57
CA GLU A 78 -8.57 8.15 -28.79
C GLU A 78 -9.84 8.75 -29.41
N CYS A 79 -10.26 9.93 -28.94
CA CYS A 79 -11.45 10.61 -29.48
C CYS A 79 -11.24 11.21 -30.88
N ILE A 80 -10.00 11.45 -31.31
CA ILE A 80 -9.67 11.98 -32.64
C ILE A 80 -9.48 10.87 -33.65
N VAL A 81 -8.79 9.80 -33.24
CA VAL A 81 -8.38 8.70 -34.13
C VAL A 81 -9.51 7.68 -34.32
N HIS A 82 -10.38 7.51 -33.32
CA HIS A 82 -11.47 6.53 -33.33
C HIS A 82 -12.84 7.21 -33.23
N ASP A 83 -13.80 6.74 -34.01
CA ASP A 83 -15.18 7.18 -33.95
C ASP A 83 -15.90 6.54 -32.75
N ASN A 84 -16.83 7.28 -32.14
CA ASN A 84 -17.62 6.84 -30.99
C ASN A 84 -16.78 6.43 -29.76
N ALA A 85 -15.56 6.94 -29.61
CA ALA A 85 -14.75 6.72 -28.43
C ALA A 85 -15.30 7.50 -27.23
N THR A 86 -15.56 6.80 -26.14
CA THR A 86 -16.11 7.39 -24.91
C THR A 86 -15.07 7.32 -23.79
N CYS A 87 -14.59 8.49 -23.36
CA CYS A 87 -13.61 8.64 -22.29
C CYS A 87 -14.25 9.29 -21.06
N VAL A 88 -13.77 8.90 -19.87
CA VAL A 88 -14.14 9.56 -18.62
C VAL A 88 -12.90 9.83 -17.76
N LEU A 89 -12.87 11.03 -17.18
CA LEU A 89 -11.84 11.51 -16.26
C LEU A 89 -12.52 11.82 -14.93
N ILE A 90 -12.15 11.15 -13.86
CA ILE A 90 -12.82 11.26 -12.56
C ILE A 90 -11.80 11.70 -11.53
N SER A 91 -12.06 12.82 -10.84
CA SER A 91 -11.18 13.38 -9.81
C SER A 91 -11.85 13.39 -8.44
N HIS A 92 -11.06 13.50 -7.38
CA HIS A 92 -11.51 13.39 -5.99
C HIS A 92 -12.38 14.56 -5.50
N ASN A 93 -12.29 15.75 -6.10
CA ASN A 93 -13.12 16.92 -5.76
C ASN A 93 -13.38 17.82 -6.97
N GLN A 94 -14.33 18.74 -6.81
CA GLN A 94 -14.78 19.62 -7.91
C GLN A 94 -13.69 20.58 -8.40
N THR A 95 -12.85 21.10 -7.51
CA THR A 95 -11.73 22.00 -7.86
C THR A 95 -10.73 21.28 -8.75
N SER A 96 -10.34 20.07 -8.38
CA SER A 96 -9.46 19.21 -9.18
C SER A 96 -10.09 18.81 -10.51
N THR A 97 -11.39 18.50 -10.53
CA THR A 97 -12.14 18.19 -11.77
C THR A 97 -12.09 19.39 -12.75
N ASN A 98 -12.33 20.59 -12.26
CA ASN A 98 -12.26 21.80 -13.07
C ASN A 98 -10.84 22.02 -13.62
N ALA A 99 -9.81 21.91 -12.78
CA ALA A 99 -8.42 22.08 -13.20
C ALA A 99 -7.98 21.06 -14.26
N VAL A 100 -8.41 19.79 -14.11
CA VAL A 100 -8.17 18.74 -15.12
C VAL A 100 -8.87 19.06 -16.43
N PHE A 101 -10.12 19.53 -16.37
CA PHE A 101 -10.89 19.89 -17.56
C PHE A 101 -10.32 21.11 -18.29
N ASP A 102 -9.87 22.13 -17.55
CA ASP A 102 -9.21 23.30 -18.14
C ASP A 102 -7.90 22.91 -18.85
N LYS A 103 -7.10 22.03 -18.23
CA LYS A 103 -5.91 21.46 -18.85
C LYS A 103 -6.24 20.65 -20.11
N LEU A 104 -7.26 19.83 -20.07
CA LEU A 104 -7.77 19.06 -21.22
C LEU A 104 -8.13 20.00 -22.38
N LYS A 105 -8.89 21.08 -22.11
CA LYS A 105 -9.23 22.09 -23.11
C LYS A 105 -8.01 22.77 -23.69
N GLN A 106 -7.08 23.21 -22.86
CA GLN A 106 -5.84 23.84 -23.32
C GLN A 106 -5.10 22.92 -24.29
N MET A 107 -4.93 21.65 -23.94
CA MET A 107 -4.28 20.65 -24.80
C MET A 107 -5.07 20.43 -26.10
N PHE A 108 -6.39 20.31 -26.03
CA PHE A 108 -7.25 20.16 -27.21
C PHE A 108 -7.16 21.38 -28.15
N TYR A 109 -7.21 22.60 -27.61
CA TYR A 109 -7.13 23.82 -28.43
C TYR A 109 -5.71 24.11 -28.95
N SER A 110 -4.69 23.48 -28.40
CA SER A 110 -3.31 23.54 -28.89
C SER A 110 -3.08 22.69 -30.15
N LEU A 111 -3.98 21.75 -30.44
CA LEU A 111 -3.90 20.94 -31.65
C LEU A 111 -3.99 21.82 -32.93
N PRO A 112 -3.31 21.43 -34.03
CA PRO A 112 -3.51 22.06 -35.32
C PRO A 112 -5.00 22.05 -35.74
N GLU A 113 -5.49 23.14 -36.34
CA GLU A 113 -6.93 23.24 -36.70
C GLU A 113 -7.44 22.11 -37.56
N TRP A 114 -6.61 21.64 -38.49
CA TRP A 114 -6.97 20.55 -39.41
C TRP A 114 -7.05 19.18 -38.73
N VAL A 115 -6.53 19.03 -37.49
CA VAL A 115 -6.64 17.80 -36.66
C VAL A 115 -7.87 17.90 -35.76
N ARG A 116 -8.26 19.10 -35.35
CA ARG A 116 -9.33 19.29 -34.37
C ARG A 116 -10.70 18.90 -34.96
N PRO A 117 -11.38 17.87 -34.44
CA PRO A 117 -12.74 17.57 -34.85
C PRO A 117 -13.68 18.71 -34.41
N LYS A 118 -14.77 18.91 -35.16
CA LYS A 118 -15.83 19.86 -34.79
C LYS A 118 -16.46 19.43 -33.47
N LEU A 119 -16.51 20.37 -32.51
CA LEU A 119 -17.23 20.17 -31.26
C LEU A 119 -18.74 20.36 -31.44
N LEU A 120 -19.54 19.40 -30.98
CA LEU A 120 -20.98 19.51 -30.87
C LEU A 120 -21.39 20.06 -29.50
N GLN A 121 -20.61 19.72 -28.44
CA GLN A 121 -20.82 20.21 -27.10
C GLN A 121 -19.49 20.60 -26.48
N ASN A 122 -19.45 21.75 -25.86
CA ASN A 122 -18.30 22.28 -25.10
C ASN A 122 -18.85 23.01 -23.87
N ASN A 123 -19.16 22.26 -22.83
CA ASN A 123 -19.62 22.81 -21.55
C ASN A 123 -18.51 22.70 -20.47
N ARG A 124 -18.87 22.83 -19.20
CA ARG A 124 -17.92 22.74 -18.08
C ARG A 124 -17.57 21.31 -17.67
N GLN A 125 -18.15 20.27 -18.29
CA GLN A 125 -18.00 18.88 -17.88
C GLN A 125 -17.70 17.92 -19.03
N ALA A 126 -17.97 18.30 -20.28
CA ALA A 126 -17.79 17.41 -21.42
C ALA A 126 -17.39 18.14 -22.69
N LEU A 127 -16.57 17.44 -23.49
CA LEU A 127 -16.32 17.71 -24.90
C LEU A 127 -16.96 16.58 -25.70
N THR A 128 -17.90 16.92 -26.61
CA THR A 128 -18.52 15.96 -27.54
C THR A 128 -18.15 16.34 -28.95
N PHE A 129 -17.71 15.37 -29.72
CA PHE A 129 -17.17 15.55 -31.07
C PHE A 129 -18.17 15.10 -32.15
N ALA A 130 -18.01 15.67 -33.35
CA ALA A 130 -18.89 15.35 -34.48
C ALA A 130 -18.77 13.89 -34.96
N ASN A 131 -17.67 13.18 -34.64
CA ASN A 131 -17.48 11.76 -34.93
C ASN A 131 -18.15 10.83 -33.88
N GLY A 132 -19.00 11.37 -33.00
CA GLY A 132 -19.68 10.60 -31.94
C GLY A 132 -18.83 10.37 -30.68
N SER A 133 -17.57 10.74 -30.69
CA SER A 133 -16.69 10.56 -29.52
C SER A 133 -16.93 11.62 -28.44
N SER A 134 -16.56 11.31 -27.19
CA SER A 134 -16.73 12.24 -26.07
C SER A 134 -15.70 12.03 -24.97
N ILE A 135 -15.34 13.12 -24.27
CA ILE A 135 -14.56 13.11 -23.04
C ILE A 135 -15.39 13.80 -21.96
N THR A 136 -15.71 13.08 -20.89
CA THR A 136 -16.49 13.59 -19.76
C THR A 136 -15.60 13.68 -18.52
N CYS A 137 -15.66 14.82 -17.81
CA CYS A 137 -14.99 15.00 -16.52
C CYS A 137 -16.03 14.96 -15.39
N MET A 138 -15.78 14.16 -14.37
CA MET A 138 -16.67 13.92 -13.25
C MET A 138 -15.93 14.06 -11.92
N THR A 139 -16.69 14.31 -10.85
CA THR A 139 -16.16 14.34 -9.48
C THR A 139 -16.64 13.09 -8.73
N ALA A 140 -15.73 12.35 -8.11
CA ALA A 140 -16.05 11.29 -7.17
C ALA A 140 -16.77 11.89 -5.94
N GLY A 141 -17.76 11.20 -5.41
CA GLY A 141 -18.54 11.74 -4.30
C GLY A 141 -19.56 10.76 -3.74
N ASN A 142 -20.62 11.28 -3.11
CA ASN A 142 -21.68 10.49 -2.46
C ASN A 142 -22.60 9.74 -3.45
N ARG A 143 -22.55 10.05 -4.72
CA ARG A 143 -23.30 9.33 -5.77
C ARG A 143 -22.39 8.36 -6.49
N ASP A 144 -22.96 7.24 -6.92
CA ASP A 144 -22.23 6.25 -7.71
C ASP A 144 -21.88 6.84 -9.08
N VAL A 145 -20.60 6.98 -9.36
CA VAL A 145 -20.07 7.54 -10.60
C VAL A 145 -20.14 6.45 -11.69
N GLY A 146 -20.49 6.86 -12.92
CA GLY A 146 -20.52 5.96 -14.08
C GLY A 146 -21.84 5.22 -14.33
N ARG A 147 -22.84 5.31 -13.44
CA ARG A 147 -24.15 4.68 -13.69
C ARG A 147 -24.85 5.24 -14.92
N GLY A 148 -25.32 4.35 -15.78
CA GLY A 148 -26.04 4.71 -17.02
C GLY A 148 -25.15 5.13 -18.18
N SER A 149 -23.83 4.98 -18.07
CA SER A 149 -22.87 5.25 -19.13
C SER A 149 -22.07 3.99 -19.47
N THR A 150 -21.50 3.94 -20.67
CA THR A 150 -20.53 2.91 -21.08
C THR A 150 -19.29 3.61 -21.63
N TYR A 151 -18.14 3.25 -21.09
CA TYR A 151 -16.84 3.80 -21.49
C TYR A 151 -16.03 2.72 -22.22
N ASN A 152 -15.64 3.01 -23.46
CA ASN A 152 -14.98 2.06 -24.35
C ASN A 152 -13.53 2.45 -24.72
N ALA A 153 -13.05 3.62 -24.28
CA ALA A 153 -11.71 4.10 -24.59
C ALA A 153 -10.89 4.33 -23.29
N ILE A 154 -10.76 5.55 -22.81
CA ILE A 154 -9.95 5.85 -21.62
C ILE A 154 -10.84 6.09 -20.40
N VAL A 155 -10.58 5.38 -19.33
CA VAL A 155 -11.16 5.59 -17.99
C VAL A 155 -10.05 5.97 -17.04
N HIS A 156 -10.00 7.24 -16.62
CA HIS A 156 -8.93 7.78 -15.82
C HIS A 156 -9.44 8.19 -14.43
N LEU A 157 -8.96 7.51 -13.38
CA LEU A 157 -9.28 7.78 -11.99
C LEU A 157 -8.09 8.52 -11.36
N LEU A 158 -8.24 9.83 -11.20
CA LEU A 158 -7.19 10.74 -10.75
C LEU A 158 -7.21 10.89 -9.23
N GLU A 159 -6.04 10.84 -8.62
CA GLU A 159 -5.82 10.99 -7.17
C GLU A 159 -6.75 10.08 -6.37
N PHE A 160 -6.79 8.81 -6.78
CA PHE A 160 -7.73 7.81 -6.27
C PHE A 160 -7.55 7.54 -4.77
N ALA A 161 -6.33 7.67 -4.22
CA ALA A 161 -6.06 7.54 -2.79
C ALA A 161 -6.84 8.55 -1.92
N PHE A 162 -7.29 9.68 -2.50
CA PHE A 162 -8.04 10.74 -1.81
C PHE A 162 -9.55 10.63 -1.99
N TRP A 163 -10.06 9.59 -2.68
CA TRP A 163 -11.49 9.41 -2.85
C TRP A 163 -12.15 8.92 -1.58
N LYS A 164 -13.39 9.34 -1.35
CA LYS A 164 -14.26 8.75 -0.33
C LYS A 164 -14.87 7.45 -0.86
N ASP A 165 -15.09 6.47 0.02
CA ASP A 165 -15.73 5.19 -0.32
C ASP A 165 -15.10 4.51 -1.57
N GLN A 166 -13.76 4.44 -1.61
CA GLN A 166 -12.98 3.98 -2.77
C GLN A 166 -13.50 2.67 -3.39
N ASP A 167 -13.76 1.65 -2.56
CA ASP A 167 -14.22 0.34 -3.02
C ASP A 167 -15.58 0.40 -3.71
N ARG A 168 -16.51 1.16 -3.15
CA ARG A 168 -17.86 1.34 -3.72
C ARG A 168 -17.79 2.11 -5.04
N GLN A 169 -17.01 3.19 -5.08
CA GLN A 169 -16.84 4.02 -6.27
C GLN A 169 -16.16 3.23 -7.39
N LEU A 170 -15.08 2.49 -7.08
CA LEU A 170 -14.40 1.65 -8.06
C LEU A 170 -15.34 0.59 -8.66
N LYS A 171 -16.11 -0.12 -7.82
CA LYS A 171 -17.10 -1.10 -8.29
C LYS A 171 -18.11 -0.48 -9.25
N SER A 172 -18.60 0.73 -8.96
CA SER A 172 -19.56 1.44 -9.81
C SER A 172 -18.95 1.81 -11.16
N VAL A 173 -17.72 2.36 -11.17
CA VAL A 173 -17.01 2.71 -12.41
C VAL A 173 -16.73 1.46 -13.24
N MET A 174 -16.22 0.39 -12.63
CA MET A 174 -15.87 -0.85 -13.36
C MET A 174 -17.06 -1.53 -14.04
N GLN A 175 -18.29 -1.33 -13.55
CA GLN A 175 -19.50 -1.81 -14.23
C GLN A 175 -19.83 -1.04 -15.52
N ALA A 176 -19.32 0.18 -15.67
CA ALA A 176 -19.50 1.02 -16.87
C ALA A 176 -18.36 0.87 -17.90
N VAL A 177 -17.32 0.10 -17.57
CA VAL A 177 -16.12 -0.10 -18.40
C VAL A 177 -16.32 -1.25 -19.36
N SER A 178 -16.11 -1.01 -20.65
CA SER A 178 -16.12 -2.09 -21.66
C SER A 178 -14.79 -2.86 -21.67
N SER A 179 -14.79 -4.05 -22.24
CA SER A 179 -13.58 -4.89 -22.37
C SER A 179 -12.48 -4.28 -23.25
N SER A 180 -12.82 -3.32 -24.11
CA SER A 180 -11.87 -2.59 -24.97
C SER A 180 -11.24 -1.38 -24.31
N ALA A 181 -11.80 -0.89 -23.20
CA ALA A 181 -11.32 0.33 -22.55
C ALA A 181 -9.97 0.12 -21.85
N THR A 182 -9.20 1.20 -21.73
CA THR A 182 -8.01 1.25 -20.89
C THR A 182 -8.33 2.01 -19.61
N VAL A 183 -8.28 1.32 -18.46
CA VAL A 183 -8.48 1.90 -17.14
C VAL A 183 -7.13 2.29 -16.57
N ILE A 184 -7.02 3.53 -16.10
CA ILE A 184 -5.82 4.08 -15.47
C ILE A 184 -6.20 4.67 -14.12
N ILE A 185 -5.75 4.05 -13.05
CA ILE A 185 -5.89 4.56 -11.68
C ILE A 185 -4.54 5.16 -11.31
N GLU A 186 -4.50 6.44 -10.94
CA GLU A 186 -3.26 7.08 -10.50
C GLU A 186 -3.45 7.87 -9.19
N SER A 187 -2.44 7.85 -8.35
CA SER A 187 -2.38 8.71 -7.16
C SER A 187 -0.95 8.84 -6.63
N THR A 188 -0.69 9.92 -5.87
CA THR A 188 0.25 9.85 -4.74
C THR A 188 -0.44 9.07 -3.62
N SER A 189 0.34 8.59 -2.67
CA SER A 189 -0.21 7.83 -1.55
C SER A 189 -0.95 8.74 -0.55
N ASN A 190 -1.93 8.18 0.13
CA ASN A 190 -2.66 8.85 1.21
C ASN A 190 -2.94 7.82 2.32
N GLY A 191 -1.86 7.33 2.93
CA GLY A 191 -1.91 6.27 3.93
C GLY A 191 -2.35 4.90 3.40
N PHE A 192 -2.56 3.99 4.32
CA PHE A 192 -3.05 2.65 4.00
C PHE A 192 -4.58 2.67 3.88
N ASN A 193 -5.08 2.65 2.67
CA ASN A 193 -6.50 2.64 2.33
C ASN A 193 -6.78 1.61 1.23
N SER A 194 -7.98 1.57 0.67
CA SER A 194 -8.33 0.62 -0.39
C SER A 194 -7.44 0.75 -1.63
N TYR A 195 -6.94 1.95 -1.95
CA TYR A 195 -5.95 2.15 -3.01
C TYR A 195 -4.63 1.45 -2.70
N ALA A 196 -4.12 1.58 -1.47
CA ALA A 196 -2.91 0.90 -1.04
C ALA A 196 -3.03 -0.62 -1.14
N ASN A 197 -4.17 -1.18 -0.68
CA ASN A 197 -4.45 -2.61 -0.80
C ASN A 197 -4.52 -3.07 -2.25
N LEU A 198 -5.20 -2.31 -3.11
CA LEU A 198 -5.30 -2.61 -4.55
C LEU A 198 -3.92 -2.60 -5.22
N LEU A 199 -3.05 -1.67 -4.82
CA LEU A 199 -1.67 -1.52 -5.27
C LEU A 199 -0.80 -2.71 -4.85
N LEU A 200 -0.84 -3.10 -3.57
CA LEU A 200 -0.09 -4.24 -3.04
C LEU A 200 -0.50 -5.54 -3.73
N GLN A 201 -1.81 -5.77 -3.90
CA GLN A 201 -2.32 -6.92 -4.65
C GLN A 201 -1.84 -6.92 -6.11
N ALA A 202 -1.80 -5.75 -6.77
CA ALA A 202 -1.27 -5.64 -8.14
C ALA A 202 0.24 -5.91 -8.21
N LYS A 203 1.01 -5.39 -7.25
CA LYS A 203 2.45 -5.64 -7.12
C LYS A 203 2.76 -7.13 -6.93
N ASN A 204 1.93 -7.83 -6.16
CA ASN A 204 2.06 -9.26 -5.88
C ASN A 204 1.47 -10.16 -6.98
N GLY A 205 0.80 -9.59 -8.01
CA GLY A 205 0.11 -10.37 -9.04
C GLY A 205 -1.19 -11.04 -8.57
N GLU A 206 -1.80 -10.54 -7.50
CA GLU A 206 -3.03 -11.09 -6.88
C GLU A 206 -4.31 -10.52 -7.49
N ASN A 207 -4.21 -9.51 -8.34
CA ASN A 207 -5.31 -8.93 -9.09
C ASN A 207 -4.91 -8.71 -10.57
N ALA A 208 -5.87 -8.26 -11.40
CA ALA A 208 -5.67 -8.07 -12.84
C ALA A 208 -5.04 -6.72 -13.22
N PHE A 209 -4.70 -5.87 -12.26
CA PHE A 209 -4.09 -4.59 -12.55
C PHE A 209 -2.60 -4.72 -12.83
N ARG A 210 -2.14 -4.06 -13.91
CA ARG A 210 -0.72 -3.86 -14.18
C ARG A 210 -0.19 -2.75 -13.28
N TYR A 211 0.80 -3.07 -12.46
CA TYR A 211 1.40 -2.16 -11.49
C TYR A 211 2.50 -1.31 -12.10
N PHE A 212 2.48 0.02 -11.79
CA PHE A 212 3.55 0.96 -12.11
C PHE A 212 3.93 1.77 -10.88
N PHE A 213 5.23 2.02 -10.75
CA PHE A 213 5.79 2.93 -9.76
C PHE A 213 6.74 3.92 -10.43
N PHE A 214 6.52 5.22 -10.21
CA PHE A 214 7.36 6.30 -10.73
C PHE A 214 7.81 7.20 -9.61
N ASN A 215 9.13 7.23 -9.34
CA ASN A 215 9.73 8.04 -8.30
C ASN A 215 10.32 9.35 -8.84
N TRP A 216 10.65 10.26 -7.93
CA TRP A 216 11.24 11.56 -8.26
C TRP A 216 12.71 11.47 -8.74
N ILE A 217 13.45 10.41 -8.35
CA ILE A 217 14.84 10.19 -8.73
C ILE A 217 14.93 10.00 -10.25
N ASN A 218 14.10 9.10 -10.79
CA ASN A 218 14.06 8.81 -12.22
C ASN A 218 13.39 9.93 -13.02
N GLY A 219 12.38 10.59 -12.45
CA GLY A 219 11.68 11.74 -13.08
C GLY A 219 12.46 13.06 -13.06
N ARG A 220 13.76 13.03 -12.84
CA ARG A 220 14.63 14.21 -12.62
C ARG A 220 14.50 15.32 -13.65
N SER A 221 14.27 14.98 -14.93
CA SER A 221 14.17 15.98 -16.01
C SER A 221 13.05 17.01 -15.82
N LEU A 222 12.02 16.66 -15.05
CA LEU A 222 10.88 17.54 -14.74
C LEU A 222 11.15 18.52 -13.60
N PHE A 223 12.27 18.37 -12.89
CA PHE A 223 12.60 19.16 -11.71
C PHE A 223 13.89 19.97 -11.86
N ILE A 224 14.54 19.98 -13.03
CA ILE A 224 15.83 20.67 -13.26
C ILE A 224 15.84 22.09 -12.74
N PRO A 225 14.86 22.98 -13.05
CA PRO A 225 14.88 24.35 -12.55
C PRO A 225 14.80 24.43 -11.01
N GLN A 226 14.10 23.48 -10.39
CA GLN A 226 14.00 23.42 -8.92
C GLN A 226 15.32 22.96 -8.30
N TYR A 227 16.04 22.03 -8.95
CA TYR A 227 17.36 21.58 -8.50
C TYR A 227 18.38 22.73 -8.63
N GLU A 228 18.40 23.45 -9.74
CA GLU A 228 19.28 24.61 -9.93
C GLU A 228 19.05 25.68 -8.87
N GLN A 229 17.80 26.00 -8.56
CA GLN A 229 17.45 26.95 -7.50
C GLN A 229 17.90 26.45 -6.12
N ALA A 230 17.68 25.18 -5.80
CA ALA A 230 18.08 24.59 -4.52
C ALA A 230 19.61 24.59 -4.36
N VAL A 231 20.34 24.23 -5.41
CA VAL A 231 21.81 24.23 -5.47
C VAL A 231 22.35 25.64 -5.31
N ALA A 232 21.78 26.64 -5.98
CA ALA A 232 22.22 28.03 -5.84
C ALA A 232 22.09 28.55 -4.39
N LEU A 233 20.95 28.22 -3.72
CA LEU A 233 20.75 28.54 -2.31
C LEU A 233 21.74 27.82 -1.39
N TYR A 234 21.96 26.52 -1.63
CA TYR A 234 22.90 25.72 -0.86
C TYR A 234 24.33 26.27 -0.94
N LYS A 235 24.82 26.56 -2.15
CA LYS A 235 26.16 27.13 -2.38
C LYS A 235 26.34 28.47 -1.71
N ALA A 236 25.32 29.34 -1.75
CA ALA A 236 25.35 30.62 -1.08
C ALA A 236 25.52 30.50 0.45
N GLN A 237 25.04 29.41 1.04
CA GLN A 237 25.16 29.13 2.47
C GLN A 237 26.45 28.38 2.86
N HIS A 238 27.12 27.73 1.89
CA HIS A 238 28.28 26.85 2.11
C HIS A 238 29.55 27.30 1.37
N ASN A 239 29.77 28.62 1.26
CA ASN A 239 30.96 29.22 0.63
C ASN A 239 31.24 28.69 -0.79
N ASP A 240 30.17 28.58 -1.58
CA ASP A 240 30.17 28.06 -2.96
C ASP A 240 30.52 26.56 -3.11
N ASN A 241 30.58 25.81 -2.00
CA ASN A 241 30.82 24.38 -2.05
C ASN A 241 29.52 23.63 -2.36
N MET A 242 29.67 22.51 -3.08
CA MET A 242 28.56 21.57 -3.35
C MET A 242 28.56 20.44 -2.33
N LEU A 243 27.38 19.91 -2.03
CA LEU A 243 27.22 18.72 -1.21
C LEU A 243 27.94 17.52 -1.83
N THR A 244 28.74 16.80 -1.03
CA THR A 244 29.48 15.61 -1.46
C THR A 244 28.83 14.33 -0.89
N GLU A 245 29.09 13.18 -1.51
CA GLU A 245 28.56 11.89 -1.04
C GLU A 245 29.05 11.49 0.35
N GLU A 246 30.20 12.03 0.79
CA GLU A 246 30.74 11.81 2.13
C GLU A 246 29.87 12.46 3.23
N GLU A 247 29.12 13.50 2.87
CA GLU A 247 28.22 14.23 3.78
C GLU A 247 26.80 13.66 3.80
N TYR A 248 26.55 12.54 3.07
CA TYR A 248 25.25 11.91 3.01
C TYR A 248 24.92 11.17 4.32
N ASP A 249 23.67 11.33 4.78
CA ASP A 249 23.13 10.48 5.83
C ASP A 249 22.90 9.03 5.32
N GLU A 250 22.53 8.12 6.23
CA GLU A 250 22.30 6.70 5.88
C GLU A 250 21.21 6.51 4.81
N GLU A 251 20.20 7.37 4.79
CA GLU A 251 19.13 7.30 3.81
C GLU A 251 19.62 7.83 2.45
N GLU A 252 20.31 8.95 2.43
CA GLU A 252 20.89 9.54 1.22
C GLU A 252 21.92 8.61 0.57
N GLN A 253 22.73 7.88 1.36
CA GLN A 253 23.65 6.85 0.85
C GLN A 253 22.89 5.70 0.16
N ARG A 254 21.71 5.32 0.67
CA ARG A 254 20.86 4.32 0.00
C ARG A 254 20.23 4.87 -1.28
N LEU A 255 19.77 6.13 -1.26
CA LEU A 255 19.19 6.79 -2.42
C LEU A 255 20.21 7.02 -3.54
N ALA A 256 21.48 7.29 -3.20
CA ALA A 256 22.58 7.37 -4.16
C ALA A 256 22.75 6.05 -4.93
N LYS A 257 22.61 4.90 -4.26
CA LYS A 257 22.62 3.58 -4.94
C LYS A 257 21.43 3.39 -5.90
N LEU A 258 20.33 4.12 -5.71
CA LEU A 258 19.18 4.17 -6.63
C LEU A 258 19.34 5.20 -7.76
N GLY A 259 20.46 5.92 -7.78
CA GLY A 259 20.78 6.91 -8.82
C GLY A 259 20.47 8.37 -8.47
N MET A 260 20.25 8.69 -7.18
CA MET A 260 20.11 10.07 -6.71
C MET A 260 21.42 10.84 -6.93
N THR A 261 21.33 12.04 -7.52
CA THR A 261 22.48 12.95 -7.73
C THR A 261 22.66 13.92 -6.56
N PRO A 262 23.84 14.56 -6.40
CA PRO A 262 24.04 15.58 -5.37
C PRO A 262 23.04 16.75 -5.45
N GLU A 263 22.65 17.18 -6.65
CA GLU A 263 21.64 18.24 -6.84
C GLU A 263 20.26 17.80 -6.31
N GLN A 264 19.92 16.55 -6.54
CA GLN A 264 18.69 15.94 -6.01
C GLN A 264 18.74 15.82 -4.50
N ALA A 265 19.90 15.49 -3.90
CA ALA A 265 20.08 15.42 -2.45
C ALA A 265 19.90 16.81 -1.80
N VAL A 266 20.49 17.86 -2.38
CA VAL A 266 20.30 19.24 -1.92
C VAL A 266 18.84 19.66 -1.98
N TRP A 267 18.15 19.38 -3.09
CA TRP A 267 16.73 19.68 -3.24
C TRP A 267 15.88 18.89 -2.23
N ARG A 268 16.19 17.62 -2.01
CA ARG A 268 15.51 16.78 -0.99
C ARG A 268 15.65 17.40 0.39
N ARG A 269 16.87 17.76 0.83
CA ARG A 269 17.12 18.43 2.12
C ARG A 269 16.31 19.71 2.26
N GLN A 270 16.24 20.53 1.22
CA GLN A 270 15.45 21.76 1.20
C GLN A 270 13.95 21.44 1.34
N LYS A 271 13.42 20.45 0.62
CA LYS A 271 12.00 20.06 0.74
C LYS A 271 11.67 19.56 2.13
N ILE A 272 12.53 18.70 2.70
CA ILE A 272 12.35 18.15 4.06
C ILE A 272 12.41 19.27 5.11
N SER A 273 13.29 20.25 4.96
CA SER A 273 13.36 21.38 5.90
C SER A 273 12.08 22.22 5.97
N VAL A 274 11.31 22.24 4.89
CA VAL A 274 10.04 22.99 4.80
C VAL A 274 8.84 22.18 5.25
N SER A 275 8.76 20.89 4.85
CA SER A 275 7.55 20.08 5.02
C SER A 275 7.70 18.91 6.00
N GLY A 276 8.93 18.60 6.43
CA GLY A 276 9.26 17.42 7.23
C GLY A 276 9.48 16.17 6.37
N LEU A 277 10.16 15.18 6.95
CA LEU A 277 10.55 13.94 6.27
C LEU A 277 9.33 13.11 5.84
N ASP A 278 8.36 12.94 6.76
CA ASP A 278 7.16 12.14 6.48
C ASP A 278 6.35 12.70 5.32
N ALA A 279 6.12 14.02 5.29
CA ALA A 279 5.42 14.67 4.19
C ALA A 279 6.20 14.55 2.86
N PHE A 280 7.54 14.56 2.92
CA PHE A 280 8.37 14.33 1.75
C PHE A 280 8.17 12.90 1.20
N HIS A 281 8.21 11.87 2.05
CA HIS A 281 8.00 10.49 1.65
C HIS A 281 6.63 10.24 1.00
N VAL A 282 5.58 10.90 1.49
CA VAL A 282 4.22 10.80 0.90
C VAL A 282 4.18 11.42 -0.50
N GLU A 283 4.72 12.63 -0.65
CA GLU A 283 4.64 13.40 -1.89
C GLU A 283 5.69 12.97 -2.94
N TYR A 284 6.86 12.56 -2.47
CA TYR A 284 8.03 12.21 -3.27
C TYR A 284 8.65 10.88 -2.83
N PRO A 285 7.91 9.76 -2.86
CA PRO A 285 8.47 8.48 -2.47
C PRO A 285 9.60 8.06 -3.41
N SER A 286 10.67 7.53 -2.82
CA SER A 286 11.81 6.96 -3.56
C SER A 286 11.58 5.47 -3.84
N THR A 287 10.82 4.80 -2.95
CA THR A 287 10.40 3.40 -3.09
C THR A 287 8.89 3.26 -2.89
N PRO A 288 8.27 2.18 -3.37
CA PRO A 288 6.85 1.93 -3.13
C PRO A 288 6.49 1.88 -1.65
N GLU A 289 7.37 1.36 -0.82
CA GLU A 289 7.18 1.20 0.62
C GLU A 289 7.13 2.56 1.33
N GLU A 290 8.01 3.50 0.96
CA GLU A 290 8.02 4.86 1.51
C GLU A 290 6.70 5.59 1.27
N SER A 291 6.01 5.31 0.16
CA SER A 291 4.75 5.96 -0.18
C SER A 291 3.69 5.87 0.92
N PHE A 292 3.74 4.83 1.74
CA PHE A 292 2.72 4.53 2.75
C PHE A 292 3.17 4.83 4.19
N ILE A 293 4.39 5.38 4.37
CA ILE A 293 4.99 5.60 5.69
C ILE A 293 4.27 6.69 6.49
N ALA A 294 3.70 7.70 5.85
CA ALA A 294 3.28 8.89 6.54
C ALA A 294 1.78 9.18 6.48
N THR A 295 1.03 8.60 7.39
CA THR A 295 -0.16 9.26 7.92
C THR A 295 -0.12 9.13 9.43
N GLY A 296 -0.14 10.22 10.15
CA GLY A 296 0.11 10.36 11.59
C GLY A 296 -0.74 9.53 12.55
N ALA A 297 -1.35 8.44 12.09
CA ALA A 297 -2.16 7.51 12.86
C ALA A 297 -1.52 6.12 13.03
N SER A 298 -0.36 5.82 12.40
CA SER A 298 0.28 4.51 12.56
C SER A 298 0.73 4.29 14.00
N VAL A 299 0.37 3.15 14.57
CA VAL A 299 0.76 2.76 15.93
C VAL A 299 2.25 2.42 16.00
N PHE A 300 2.79 1.76 14.98
CA PHE A 300 4.20 1.38 14.89
C PHE A 300 4.94 2.31 13.94
N ASP A 301 6.23 2.56 14.23
CA ASP A 301 7.11 3.34 13.33
C ASP A 301 7.31 2.59 12.01
N ASN A 302 6.63 3.05 10.96
CA ASN A 302 6.69 2.45 9.63
C ASN A 302 8.09 2.51 9.01
N THR A 303 8.90 3.52 9.31
CA THR A 303 10.30 3.59 8.86
C THR A 303 11.09 2.43 9.44
N LYS A 304 10.90 2.15 10.73
CA LYS A 304 11.53 1.01 11.39
C LYS A 304 11.00 -0.33 10.87
N VAL A 305 9.70 -0.44 10.62
CA VAL A 305 9.11 -1.63 10.00
C VAL A 305 9.77 -1.91 8.65
N CYS A 306 9.88 -0.92 7.77
CA CYS A 306 10.52 -1.07 6.46
C CYS A 306 12.00 -1.44 6.56
N ARG A 307 12.75 -0.87 7.52
CA ARG A 307 14.16 -1.25 7.77
C ARG A 307 14.30 -2.72 8.18
N ILE A 308 13.41 -3.22 9.04
CA ILE A 308 13.41 -4.63 9.46
C ILE A 308 13.09 -5.53 8.25
N GLN A 309 12.11 -5.20 7.44
CA GLN A 309 11.78 -5.96 6.22
C GLN A 309 12.96 -6.01 5.24
N GLN A 310 13.63 -4.89 5.02
CA GLN A 310 14.82 -4.85 4.19
C GLN A 310 15.92 -5.75 4.75
N ALA A 311 16.18 -5.70 6.06
CA ALA A 311 17.17 -6.55 6.71
C ALA A 311 16.81 -8.05 6.60
N ILE A 312 15.53 -8.42 6.69
CA ILE A 312 15.03 -9.79 6.47
C ILE A 312 15.33 -10.24 5.03
N ALA A 313 15.06 -9.39 4.05
CA ALA A 313 15.30 -9.69 2.64
C ALA A 313 16.79 -9.81 2.31
N GLU A 314 17.62 -8.89 2.80
CA GLU A 314 19.09 -8.89 2.61
C GLU A 314 19.75 -10.13 3.24
N LYS A 315 19.33 -10.51 4.44
CA LYS A 315 19.83 -11.69 5.16
C LYS A 315 19.18 -12.99 4.68
N LYS A 316 18.20 -12.93 3.77
CA LYS A 316 17.43 -14.07 3.26
C LYS A 316 16.82 -14.91 4.39
N ILE A 317 16.24 -14.24 5.40
CA ILE A 317 15.58 -14.91 6.50
C ILE A 317 14.24 -15.47 6.01
N VAL A 318 14.14 -16.79 5.91
CA VAL A 318 12.95 -17.50 5.45
C VAL A 318 12.55 -18.59 6.44
N PRO A 319 11.26 -18.96 6.53
CA PRO A 319 10.84 -20.08 7.35
C PRO A 319 11.54 -21.38 6.95
N LEU A 320 11.76 -22.25 7.91
CA LEU A 320 12.37 -23.56 7.71
C LEU A 320 11.49 -24.43 6.80
N ALA A 321 12.10 -25.11 5.86
CA ALA A 321 11.42 -26.14 5.06
C ALA A 321 11.07 -27.36 5.94
N LEU A 322 10.00 -28.07 5.59
CA LEU A 322 9.45 -29.17 6.40
C LEU A 322 10.47 -30.27 6.74
N ASP A 323 11.36 -30.58 5.82
CA ASP A 323 12.44 -31.57 5.95
C ASP A 323 13.51 -31.16 6.99
N LYS A 324 13.64 -29.86 7.28
CA LYS A 324 14.56 -29.31 8.27
C LYS A 324 13.97 -29.17 9.67
N ILE A 325 12.66 -29.47 9.85
CA ILE A 325 11.97 -29.33 11.14
C ILE A 325 11.95 -30.68 11.86
N VAL A 326 12.86 -30.85 12.80
CA VAL A 326 12.97 -32.08 13.58
C VAL A 326 11.92 -32.11 14.70
N GLY A 327 11.28 -33.29 14.90
CA GLY A 327 10.32 -33.51 16.00
C GLY A 327 8.98 -32.79 15.86
N LEU A 328 8.64 -32.31 14.65
CA LEU A 328 7.36 -31.65 14.40
C LEU A 328 6.19 -32.64 14.57
N PRO A 329 5.19 -32.34 15.42
CA PRO A 329 3.98 -33.16 15.57
C PRO A 329 3.27 -33.37 14.23
N ASN A 330 2.76 -34.59 13.99
CA ASN A 330 2.11 -34.92 12.72
C ASN A 330 0.93 -34.01 12.38
N ILE A 331 0.16 -33.61 13.39
CA ILE A 331 -1.00 -32.70 13.22
C ILE A 331 -0.58 -31.33 12.65
N LEU A 332 0.65 -30.88 12.87
CA LEU A 332 1.15 -29.58 12.41
C LEU A 332 1.74 -29.62 10.98
N ARG A 333 2.09 -30.81 10.46
CA ARG A 333 2.74 -30.96 9.13
C ARG A 333 1.94 -30.36 7.97
N PRO A 334 0.60 -30.57 7.86
CA PRO A 334 -0.19 -29.96 6.78
C PRO A 334 -0.15 -28.44 6.79
N TYR A 335 -0.06 -27.82 7.97
CA TYR A 335 -0.04 -26.37 8.11
C TYR A 335 1.32 -25.75 7.78
N VAL A 336 2.41 -26.51 7.92
CA VAL A 336 3.72 -26.10 7.39
C VAL A 336 3.73 -26.22 5.86
N GLN A 337 3.17 -27.28 5.29
CA GLN A 337 3.10 -27.50 3.84
C GLN A 337 2.29 -26.40 3.13
N ASN A 338 1.15 -26.00 3.69
CA ASN A 338 0.30 -24.95 3.12
C ASN A 338 0.69 -23.53 3.56
N LYS A 339 1.83 -23.38 4.29
CA LYS A 339 2.40 -22.12 4.79
C LYS A 339 1.54 -21.38 5.83
N ALA A 340 0.51 -22.01 6.39
CA ALA A 340 -0.27 -21.44 7.50
C ALA A 340 0.56 -21.42 8.80
N LEU A 341 1.42 -22.40 9.02
CA LEU A 341 2.41 -22.43 10.11
C LEU A 341 3.80 -22.16 9.54
N LYS A 342 4.40 -21.05 9.91
CA LYS A 342 5.78 -20.66 9.57
C LYS A 342 6.66 -20.80 10.80
N ILE A 343 7.81 -21.48 10.66
CA ILE A 343 8.74 -21.80 11.74
C ILE A 343 10.13 -21.32 11.34
N TRP A 344 10.75 -20.49 12.14
CA TRP A 344 12.13 -19.99 11.92
C TRP A 344 13.15 -20.65 12.84
N ALA A 345 12.69 -21.13 14.03
CA ALA A 345 13.55 -21.87 14.95
C ALA A 345 12.80 -23.03 15.60
N VAL A 346 13.44 -24.20 15.65
CA VAL A 346 12.91 -25.39 16.36
C VAL A 346 13.13 -25.24 17.87
N PRO A 347 12.24 -25.81 18.72
CA PRO A 347 12.41 -25.75 20.16
C PRO A 347 13.67 -26.50 20.60
N LYS A 348 14.43 -25.89 21.52
CA LYS A 348 15.56 -26.52 22.21
C LYS A 348 15.12 -26.96 23.59
N MET A 349 15.74 -28.00 24.13
CA MET A 349 15.47 -28.48 25.47
C MET A 349 15.64 -27.33 26.50
N GLY A 350 14.62 -27.14 27.35
CA GLY A 350 14.61 -26.07 28.36
C GLY A 350 14.33 -24.65 27.85
N MET A 351 14.11 -24.48 26.55
CA MET A 351 13.74 -23.19 25.98
C MET A 351 12.34 -22.78 26.45
N LYS A 352 12.25 -21.63 27.12
CA LYS A 352 10.96 -21.03 27.49
C LYS A 352 10.42 -20.24 26.31
N CYS A 353 9.14 -20.49 25.99
CA CYS A 353 8.43 -19.79 24.92
C CYS A 353 7.12 -19.19 25.42
N TYR A 354 6.76 -18.09 24.82
CA TYR A 354 5.53 -17.35 25.08
C TYR A 354 4.71 -17.33 23.80
N LEU A 355 3.41 -17.59 23.91
CA LEU A 355 2.50 -17.66 22.77
C LEU A 355 1.33 -16.71 22.98
N GLY A 356 1.16 -15.77 22.07
CA GLY A 356 -0.06 -14.98 21.94
C GLY A 356 -1.00 -15.65 20.96
N VAL A 357 -2.27 -15.77 21.30
CA VAL A 357 -3.27 -16.50 20.52
C VAL A 357 -4.51 -15.63 20.35
N ASP A 358 -4.78 -15.29 19.11
CA ASP A 358 -6.01 -14.59 18.68
C ASP A 358 -6.91 -15.55 17.91
N VAL A 359 -8.22 -15.51 18.19
CA VAL A 359 -9.18 -16.52 17.74
C VAL A 359 -10.27 -15.90 16.89
N SER A 360 -10.44 -16.40 15.66
CA SER A 360 -11.55 -16.04 14.79
C SER A 360 -12.53 -17.22 14.60
N GLU A 361 -13.71 -16.94 14.02
CA GLU A 361 -14.73 -17.95 13.76
C GLU A 361 -14.39 -18.95 12.63
N GLY A 362 -13.33 -18.69 11.85
CA GLY A 362 -12.84 -19.58 10.80
C GLY A 362 -13.78 -19.77 9.60
N LEU A 363 -14.55 -18.76 9.25
CA LEU A 363 -15.58 -18.84 8.20
C LEU A 363 -15.02 -18.65 6.78
N GLY A 364 -13.73 -18.37 6.63
CA GLY A 364 -13.05 -18.16 5.33
C GLY A 364 -13.40 -16.84 4.63
N GLY A 365 -12.94 -16.67 3.40
CA GLY A 365 -13.16 -15.47 2.61
C GLY A 365 -12.33 -14.26 3.08
N LYS A 366 -12.92 -13.06 3.13
CA LYS A 366 -12.30 -11.80 3.61
C LYS A 366 -12.53 -11.56 5.11
N ARG A 367 -12.59 -12.62 5.92
CA ARG A 367 -12.82 -12.54 7.36
C ARG A 367 -11.53 -12.73 8.14
N ASP A 368 -11.58 -12.39 9.43
CA ASP A 368 -10.45 -12.43 10.36
C ASP A 368 -9.81 -13.81 10.47
N TYR A 369 -8.53 -13.81 10.81
CA TYR A 369 -7.72 -15.01 10.92
C TYR A 369 -7.59 -15.45 12.39
N SER A 370 -7.54 -16.76 12.61
CA SER A 370 -6.99 -17.29 13.85
C SER A 370 -5.47 -17.29 13.76
N THR A 371 -4.79 -16.69 14.74
CA THR A 371 -3.33 -16.51 14.70
C THR A 371 -2.65 -16.94 16.00
N ILE A 372 -1.40 -17.39 15.85
CA ILE A 372 -0.48 -17.64 16.97
C ILE A 372 0.82 -16.93 16.66
N PHE A 373 1.32 -16.13 17.59
CA PHE A 373 2.67 -15.59 17.58
C PHE A 373 3.49 -16.27 18.67
N VAL A 374 4.66 -16.81 18.33
CA VAL A 374 5.54 -17.53 19.27
C VAL A 374 6.86 -16.81 19.41
N MET A 375 7.26 -16.50 20.64
CA MET A 375 8.48 -15.81 21.01
C MET A 375 9.25 -16.61 22.06
N ASP A 376 10.56 -16.64 21.97
CA ASP A 376 11.43 -17.24 23.00
C ASP A 376 11.69 -16.28 24.18
N LYS A 377 12.44 -16.75 25.18
CA LYS A 377 12.81 -15.95 26.36
C LYS A 377 13.69 -14.74 26.05
N ASP A 378 14.38 -14.76 24.91
CA ASP A 378 15.26 -13.69 24.45
C ASP A 378 14.52 -12.74 23.51
N CYS A 379 13.19 -12.80 23.52
CA CYS A 379 12.25 -11.97 22.75
C CYS A 379 12.42 -12.10 21.23
N ARG A 380 12.86 -13.26 20.73
CA ARG A 380 12.96 -13.56 19.31
C ARG A 380 11.72 -14.29 18.82
N GLN A 381 11.15 -13.85 17.71
CA GLN A 381 10.10 -14.60 17.04
C GLN A 381 10.64 -15.92 16.51
N VAL A 382 10.03 -17.04 16.88
CA VAL A 382 10.46 -18.40 16.48
C VAL A 382 9.46 -19.10 15.57
N ALA A 383 8.16 -18.76 15.68
CA ALA A 383 7.11 -19.28 14.81
C ALA A 383 5.90 -18.34 14.76
N GLN A 384 5.05 -18.56 13.75
CA GLN A 384 3.71 -17.99 13.68
C GLN A 384 2.75 -18.94 12.98
N PHE A 385 1.47 -18.83 13.31
CA PHE A 385 0.36 -19.48 12.61
C PHE A 385 -0.65 -18.43 12.15
N LYS A 386 -1.20 -18.58 10.94
CA LYS A 386 -2.27 -17.71 10.42
C LYS A 386 -3.19 -18.50 9.51
N SER A 387 -4.49 -18.58 9.85
CA SER A 387 -5.50 -19.25 9.01
C SER A 387 -6.90 -18.69 9.29
N ASN A 388 -7.67 -18.41 8.24
CA ASN A 388 -9.07 -18.01 8.33
C ASN A 388 -10.05 -19.14 7.98
N ARG A 389 -9.56 -20.38 7.82
CA ARG A 389 -10.34 -21.57 7.43
C ARG A 389 -10.40 -22.63 8.52
N ILE A 390 -9.89 -22.32 9.71
CA ILE A 390 -9.88 -23.25 10.84
C ILE A 390 -10.94 -22.84 11.87
N LYS A 391 -11.76 -23.79 12.30
CA LYS A 391 -12.78 -23.53 13.32
C LYS A 391 -12.16 -23.48 14.72
N PRO A 392 -12.75 -22.75 15.69
CA PRO A 392 -12.17 -22.60 17.03
C PRO A 392 -11.82 -23.93 17.73
N TYR A 393 -12.64 -24.98 17.58
CA TYR A 393 -12.38 -26.28 18.21
C TYR A 393 -11.17 -27.02 17.58
N GLU A 394 -10.98 -26.90 16.25
CA GLU A 394 -9.81 -27.45 15.55
C GLU A 394 -8.57 -26.61 15.86
N PHE A 395 -8.74 -25.29 15.95
CA PHE A 395 -7.66 -24.38 16.30
C PHE A 395 -7.11 -24.65 17.71
N ALA A 396 -7.97 -25.04 18.68
CA ALA A 396 -7.52 -25.46 20.02
C ALA A 396 -6.54 -26.65 19.94
N ASP A 397 -6.76 -27.63 19.03
CA ASP A 397 -5.84 -28.74 18.82
C ASP A 397 -4.48 -28.28 18.28
N ILE A 398 -4.47 -27.28 17.40
CA ILE A 398 -3.24 -26.68 16.86
C ILE A 398 -2.50 -25.89 17.95
N VAL A 399 -3.22 -25.07 18.74
CA VAL A 399 -2.64 -24.29 19.85
C VAL A 399 -2.00 -25.23 20.87
N ASP A 400 -2.67 -26.33 21.24
CA ASP A 400 -2.12 -27.35 22.13
C ASP A 400 -0.85 -28.00 21.55
N ALA A 401 -0.90 -28.40 20.28
CA ALA A 401 0.23 -29.04 19.62
C ALA A 401 1.45 -28.10 19.50
N VAL A 402 1.24 -26.84 19.09
CA VAL A 402 2.31 -25.84 19.02
C VAL A 402 2.88 -25.54 20.40
N GLY A 403 2.00 -25.28 21.39
CA GLY A 403 2.42 -24.98 22.75
C GLY A 403 3.24 -26.10 23.38
N ARG A 404 2.80 -27.37 23.24
CA ARG A 404 3.53 -28.54 23.76
C ARG A 404 4.85 -28.74 23.03
N TRP A 405 4.89 -28.56 21.71
CA TRP A 405 6.11 -28.68 20.94
C TRP A 405 7.15 -27.63 21.36
N TYR A 406 6.71 -26.40 21.66
CA TYR A 406 7.56 -25.37 22.27
C TYR A 406 7.65 -25.50 23.81
N ASN A 407 7.93 -26.73 24.32
CA ASN A 407 8.19 -27.06 25.72
C ASN A 407 7.07 -26.62 26.70
N LYS A 408 5.81 -26.81 26.31
CA LYS A 408 4.62 -26.32 27.05
C LYS A 408 4.70 -24.80 27.29
N GLY A 409 4.91 -24.03 26.20
CA GLY A 409 4.99 -22.58 26.25
C GLY A 409 3.83 -21.91 26.98
N LEU A 410 4.04 -20.72 27.54
CA LEU A 410 3.00 -19.97 28.23
C LEU A 410 2.03 -19.37 27.22
N LEU A 411 0.76 -19.79 27.25
CA LEU A 411 -0.29 -19.31 26.36
C LEU A 411 -1.00 -18.08 26.93
N THR A 412 -1.14 -17.04 26.12
CA THR A 412 -2.02 -15.90 26.36
C THR A 412 -3.08 -15.88 25.28
N VAL A 413 -4.27 -16.37 25.58
CA VAL A 413 -5.39 -16.51 24.64
C VAL A 413 -6.39 -15.38 24.87
N GLU A 414 -6.81 -14.69 23.79
CA GLU A 414 -7.91 -13.74 23.85
C GLU A 414 -9.24 -14.44 24.11
N LYS A 415 -10.11 -13.83 24.94
CA LYS A 415 -11.43 -14.42 25.26
C LYS A 415 -12.52 -14.15 24.24
N ALA A 416 -12.37 -13.06 23.48
CA ALA A 416 -13.34 -12.64 22.47
C ALA A 416 -13.45 -13.65 21.31
N SER A 417 -14.45 -13.51 20.46
CA SER A 417 -14.58 -14.13 19.14
C SER A 417 -14.34 -15.66 19.10
N GLY A 418 -14.86 -16.40 20.07
CA GLY A 418 -14.66 -17.86 20.15
C GLY A 418 -13.48 -18.30 21.02
N GLY A 419 -12.66 -17.37 21.52
CA GLY A 419 -11.52 -17.69 22.40
C GLY A 419 -11.91 -18.35 23.71
N HIS A 420 -13.11 -18.06 24.22
CA HIS A 420 -13.63 -18.75 25.42
C HIS A 420 -13.70 -20.28 25.22
N SER A 421 -14.24 -20.74 24.09
CA SER A 421 -14.32 -22.16 23.75
C SER A 421 -12.94 -22.83 23.59
N VAL A 422 -11.98 -22.09 22.99
CA VAL A 422 -10.59 -22.56 22.87
C VAL A 422 -9.94 -22.71 24.24
N ILE A 423 -10.12 -21.74 25.14
CA ILE A 423 -9.61 -21.80 26.53
C ILE A 423 -10.18 -22.97 27.29
N GLU A 424 -11.50 -23.19 27.21
CA GLU A 424 -12.16 -24.32 27.91
C GLU A 424 -11.64 -25.67 27.42
N ARG A 425 -11.54 -25.82 26.07
CA ARG A 425 -11.01 -27.04 25.47
C ARG A 425 -9.56 -27.29 25.87
N LEU A 426 -8.71 -26.29 25.83
CA LEU A 426 -7.31 -26.39 26.25
C LEU A 426 -7.21 -26.83 27.72
N ARG A 427 -8.03 -26.27 28.61
CA ARG A 427 -7.98 -26.57 30.05
C ARG A 427 -8.57 -27.93 30.39
N TYR A 428 -9.76 -28.22 29.94
CA TYR A 428 -10.55 -29.37 30.42
C TYR A 428 -10.36 -30.62 29.56
N GLU A 429 -10.18 -30.48 28.24
CA GLU A 429 -9.97 -31.63 27.36
C GLU A 429 -8.49 -31.94 27.17
N LYS A 430 -7.66 -30.91 26.94
CA LYS A 430 -6.22 -31.06 26.66
C LYS A 430 -5.36 -31.02 27.91
N HIS A 431 -5.89 -30.59 29.05
CA HIS A 431 -5.14 -30.41 30.31
C HIS A 431 -3.89 -29.53 30.11
N TYR A 432 -4.03 -28.44 29.32
CA TYR A 432 -2.96 -27.47 29.13
C TYR A 432 -3.01 -26.43 30.25
N MET A 433 -2.10 -26.53 31.22
CA MET A 433 -2.17 -25.74 32.46
C MET A 433 -1.36 -24.44 32.39
N ASN A 434 -0.38 -24.34 31.46
CA ASN A 434 0.52 -23.19 31.37
C ASN A 434 -0.14 -22.06 30.55
N MET A 435 -1.12 -21.42 31.15
CA MET A 435 -1.91 -20.34 30.55
C MET A 435 -1.88 -19.10 31.44
N THR A 436 -1.81 -17.92 30.82
CA THR A 436 -1.83 -16.65 31.55
C THR A 436 -3.13 -16.47 32.32
N LYS A 437 -3.02 -16.08 33.58
CA LYS A 437 -4.12 -15.79 34.50
C LYS A 437 -4.10 -14.33 34.89
N TYR A 438 -5.25 -13.69 34.86
CA TYR A 438 -5.42 -12.31 35.26
C TYR A 438 -6.28 -12.21 36.52
N LYS A 439 -5.86 -11.30 37.43
CA LYS A 439 -6.60 -10.99 38.64
C LYS A 439 -7.83 -10.15 38.27
N THR A 440 -9.00 -10.57 38.69
CA THR A 440 -10.25 -9.82 38.54
C THR A 440 -11.04 -9.90 39.85
N TYR A 441 -12.17 -9.22 39.93
CA TYR A 441 -13.03 -9.22 41.13
C TYR A 441 -14.41 -9.73 40.76
N ASP A 442 -14.99 -10.56 41.65
CA ASP A 442 -16.37 -10.99 41.54
C ASP A 442 -17.37 -9.88 41.98
N GLU A 443 -18.65 -10.16 41.90
CA GLU A 443 -19.74 -9.26 42.32
C GLU A 443 -19.62 -8.82 43.78
N PHE A 444 -18.96 -9.64 44.63
CA PHE A 444 -18.71 -9.36 46.05
C PHE A 444 -17.33 -8.72 46.29
N LYS A 445 -16.66 -8.21 45.24
CA LYS A 445 -15.31 -7.61 45.31
C LYS A 445 -14.20 -8.56 45.80
N ARG A 446 -14.43 -9.87 45.76
CA ARG A 446 -13.40 -10.87 46.08
C ARG A 446 -12.52 -11.11 44.87
N THR A 447 -11.23 -11.28 45.11
CA THR A 447 -10.24 -11.55 44.04
C THR A 447 -10.50 -12.94 43.46
N ILE A 448 -10.69 -13.00 42.15
CA ILE A 448 -10.72 -14.23 41.36
C ILE A 448 -9.67 -14.20 40.28
N TRP A 449 -9.16 -15.37 39.91
CA TRP A 449 -8.19 -15.51 38.82
C TRP A 449 -8.90 -16.08 37.60
N GLN A 450 -8.89 -15.30 36.53
CA GLN A 450 -9.46 -15.72 35.25
C GLN A 450 -8.34 -16.06 34.26
N VAL A 451 -8.52 -17.20 33.55
CA VAL A 451 -7.61 -17.59 32.45
C VAL A 451 -8.02 -16.89 31.17
N GLY A 452 -7.04 -16.46 30.40
CA GLY A 452 -7.22 -15.77 29.13
C GLY A 452 -7.39 -14.25 29.26
N PHE A 453 -6.99 -13.53 28.25
CA PHE A 453 -7.00 -12.05 28.19
C PHE A 453 -8.40 -11.53 27.84
N SER A 454 -8.92 -10.62 28.64
CA SER A 454 -10.20 -9.94 28.39
C SER A 454 -9.95 -8.61 27.69
N THR A 455 -10.25 -8.54 26.42
CA THR A 455 -10.08 -7.34 25.60
C THR A 455 -11.25 -6.39 25.75
N ASN A 456 -10.96 -5.16 26.12
CA ASN A 456 -11.84 -4.00 26.06
C ASN A 456 -10.99 -2.79 25.68
N ASN A 457 -11.57 -1.64 25.39
CA ASN A 457 -10.83 -0.45 24.93
C ASN A 457 -9.64 -0.10 25.83
N LYS A 458 -9.80 -0.18 27.15
CA LYS A 458 -8.74 0.14 28.11
C LYS A 458 -7.62 -0.91 28.12
N THR A 459 -7.95 -2.20 28.16
CA THR A 459 -6.96 -3.27 28.19
C THR A 459 -6.25 -3.42 26.85
N LYS A 460 -6.95 -3.25 25.72
CA LYS A 460 -6.36 -3.21 24.37
C LYS A 460 -5.37 -2.05 24.26
N SER A 461 -5.76 -0.85 24.70
CA SER A 461 -4.88 0.32 24.65
C SER A 461 -3.59 0.12 25.44
N ILE A 462 -3.65 -0.44 26.64
CA ILE A 462 -2.45 -0.74 27.43
C ILE A 462 -1.56 -1.77 26.71
N ALA A 463 -2.15 -2.86 26.23
CA ALA A 463 -1.42 -3.94 25.58
C ALA A 463 -0.75 -3.51 24.26
N VAL A 464 -1.45 -2.69 23.46
CA VAL A 464 -0.93 -2.11 22.23
C VAL A 464 0.22 -1.14 22.51
N ASN A 465 0.07 -0.27 23.52
CA ASN A 465 1.15 0.66 23.90
C ASN A 465 2.39 -0.08 24.43
N ASP A 466 2.21 -1.16 25.20
CA ASP A 466 3.31 -2.02 25.61
C ASP A 466 4.04 -2.64 24.40
N ALA A 467 3.28 -3.18 23.43
CA ALA A 467 3.85 -3.77 22.23
C ALA A 467 4.58 -2.73 21.36
N ARG A 468 4.01 -1.52 21.25
CA ARG A 468 4.64 -0.37 20.59
C ARG A 468 5.97 -0.02 21.27
N GLU A 469 5.97 0.14 22.59
CA GLU A 469 7.18 0.45 23.35
C GLU A 469 8.28 -0.60 23.12
N TRP A 470 7.92 -1.89 23.13
CA TRP A 470 8.86 -2.98 22.89
C TRP A 470 9.42 -2.95 21.47
N PHE A 471 8.58 -2.68 20.49
CA PHE A 471 8.98 -2.51 19.11
C PHE A 471 9.92 -1.30 18.95
N ASP A 472 9.53 -0.13 19.48
CA ASP A 472 10.27 1.12 19.33
C ASP A 472 11.65 1.04 20.00
N LYS A 473 11.75 0.37 21.15
CA LYS A 473 13.03 0.14 21.85
C LYS A 473 13.87 -0.99 21.27
N GLY A 474 13.38 -1.73 20.27
CA GLY A 474 14.08 -2.87 19.69
C GLY A 474 14.26 -4.05 20.65
N LEU A 475 13.31 -4.22 21.59
CA LEU A 475 13.33 -5.30 22.58
C LEU A 475 12.84 -6.63 22.01
N VAL A 476 12.22 -6.63 20.82
CA VAL A 476 11.71 -7.82 20.14
C VAL A 476 12.36 -7.95 18.77
N ASP A 477 12.78 -9.16 18.44
CA ASP A 477 13.34 -9.51 17.13
C ASP A 477 12.27 -10.18 16.29
N ILE A 478 11.73 -9.44 15.32
CA ILE A 478 10.65 -9.87 14.42
C ILE A 478 11.26 -10.32 13.10
N VAL A 479 10.84 -11.50 12.63
CA VAL A 479 11.33 -12.12 11.38
C VAL A 479 10.19 -12.44 10.39
N SER A 480 8.96 -12.07 10.72
CA SER A 480 7.78 -12.31 9.88
C SER A 480 7.42 -11.09 9.06
N ASP A 481 7.50 -11.21 7.73
CA ASP A 481 6.99 -10.19 6.81
C ASP A 481 5.48 -9.99 6.97
N ASP A 482 4.69 -11.07 7.20
CA ASP A 482 3.24 -10.95 7.35
C ASP A 482 2.85 -10.07 8.54
N LEU A 483 3.56 -10.22 9.68
CA LEU A 483 3.33 -9.37 10.86
C LEU A 483 3.73 -7.92 10.58
N LEU A 484 4.86 -7.71 9.92
CA LEU A 484 5.34 -6.37 9.57
C LEU A 484 4.39 -5.66 8.59
N GLU A 485 3.78 -6.40 7.65
CA GLU A 485 2.73 -5.84 6.77
C GLU A 485 1.48 -5.43 7.56
N GLU A 486 1.03 -6.23 8.53
CA GLU A 486 -0.10 -5.85 9.40
C GLU A 486 0.25 -4.65 10.30
N MET A 487 1.49 -4.55 10.80
CA MET A 487 1.95 -3.40 11.59
C MET A 487 1.87 -2.08 10.82
N LYS A 488 2.13 -2.08 9.51
CA LYS A 488 2.03 -0.87 8.67
C LYS A 488 0.62 -0.30 8.60
N VAL A 489 -0.38 -1.17 8.62
CA VAL A 489 -1.80 -0.82 8.47
C VAL A 489 -2.54 -0.69 9.80
N PHE A 490 -1.86 -0.91 10.92
CA PHE A 490 -2.44 -0.81 12.26
C PHE A 490 -2.37 0.62 12.76
N VAL A 491 -3.54 1.24 12.95
CA VAL A 491 -3.67 2.68 13.21
C VAL A 491 -4.43 2.97 14.50
N ALA A 492 -4.15 4.15 15.09
CA ALA A 492 -4.97 4.73 16.12
C ALA A 492 -6.11 5.52 15.46
N GLU A 493 -7.35 5.22 15.82
CA GLU A 493 -8.53 5.95 15.36
C GLU A 493 -8.80 7.18 16.23
N ASP A 494 -9.55 8.16 15.71
CA ASP A 494 -9.90 9.41 16.41
C ASP A 494 -10.67 9.17 17.74
N ASN A 495 -11.36 8.05 17.85
CA ASN A 495 -12.09 7.62 19.06
C ASN A 495 -11.19 6.96 20.13
N GLY A 496 -9.87 6.85 19.86
CA GLY A 496 -8.88 6.22 20.74
C GLY A 496 -8.84 4.69 20.65
N SER A 497 -9.54 4.06 19.71
CA SER A 497 -9.39 2.64 19.41
C SER A 497 -8.20 2.38 18.50
N PHE A 498 -7.78 1.11 18.44
CA PHE A 498 -6.68 0.64 17.60
C PHE A 498 -7.17 -0.49 16.72
N ASN A 499 -7.11 -0.32 15.42
CA ASN A 499 -7.57 -1.32 14.46
C ASN A 499 -6.72 -1.28 13.18
N ALA A 500 -6.85 -2.33 12.37
CA ALA A 500 -6.36 -2.25 10.99
C ALA A 500 -7.22 -1.28 10.17
N VAL A 501 -6.61 -0.63 9.20
CA VAL A 501 -7.33 0.19 8.22
C VAL A 501 -8.38 -0.67 7.50
N SER A 502 -9.52 -0.07 7.16
CA SER A 502 -10.65 -0.77 6.53
C SER A 502 -10.22 -1.62 5.32
N GLY A 503 -10.56 -2.89 5.36
CA GLY A 503 -10.20 -3.88 4.33
C GLY A 503 -8.85 -4.58 4.55
N SER A 504 -8.15 -4.27 5.64
CA SER A 504 -6.92 -4.94 6.11
C SER A 504 -7.18 -5.74 7.37
N HIS A 505 -6.18 -6.49 7.83
CA HIS A 505 -6.23 -7.36 9.00
C HIS A 505 -5.18 -6.94 10.04
N ASP A 506 -5.47 -7.18 11.32
CA ASP A 506 -4.57 -6.95 12.47
C ASP A 506 -4.47 -8.18 13.41
N ASP A 507 -4.81 -9.36 12.91
CA ASP A 507 -4.88 -10.59 13.69
C ASP A 507 -3.49 -11.03 14.20
N LEU A 508 -2.43 -10.90 13.37
CA LEU A 508 -1.06 -11.17 13.81
C LEU A 508 -0.55 -10.10 14.78
N VAL A 509 -0.92 -8.84 14.59
CA VAL A 509 -0.62 -7.77 15.55
C VAL A 509 -1.32 -8.07 16.88
N SER A 510 -2.55 -8.61 16.86
CA SER A 510 -3.27 -9.03 18.05
C SER A 510 -2.56 -10.15 18.78
N SER A 511 -2.17 -11.21 18.08
CA SER A 511 -1.39 -12.29 18.70
C SER A 511 0.00 -11.82 19.18
N PHE A 512 0.62 -10.85 18.53
CA PHE A 512 1.89 -10.25 18.95
C PHE A 512 1.75 -9.51 20.30
N TRP A 513 0.81 -8.56 20.45
CA TRP A 513 0.66 -7.87 21.74
C TRP A 513 0.16 -8.79 22.84
N LEU A 514 -0.65 -9.82 22.54
CA LEU A 514 -1.00 -10.88 23.50
C LEU A 514 0.22 -11.63 24.02
N CYS A 515 1.16 -11.97 23.12
CA CYS A 515 2.42 -12.62 23.51
C CYS A 515 3.24 -11.75 24.45
N ILE A 516 3.37 -10.44 24.18
CA ILE A 516 4.04 -9.46 25.05
C ILE A 516 3.37 -9.39 26.42
N GLN A 517 2.02 -9.38 26.47
CA GLN A 517 1.29 -9.40 27.75
C GLN A 517 1.58 -10.67 28.55
N GLY A 518 1.69 -11.82 27.88
CA GLY A 518 2.09 -13.08 28.51
C GLY A 518 3.50 -13.04 29.08
N PHE A 519 4.44 -12.44 28.34
CA PHE A 519 5.81 -12.26 28.81
C PHE A 519 5.91 -11.32 30.02
N LYS A 520 5.21 -10.20 30.01
CA LYS A 520 5.25 -9.19 31.09
C LYS A 520 4.55 -9.65 32.35
N ASN A 521 3.39 -10.33 32.23
CA ASN A 521 2.44 -10.54 33.33
C ASN A 521 2.21 -12.00 33.67
N GLY A 522 2.74 -12.91 32.87
CA GLY A 522 2.49 -14.35 33.04
C GLY A 522 3.46 -15.01 34.01
N PHE A 523 2.97 -15.97 34.77
CA PHE A 523 3.80 -16.85 35.58
C PHE A 523 4.04 -18.16 34.85
N TRP A 524 5.30 -18.46 34.59
CA TRP A 524 5.69 -19.74 34.03
C TRP A 524 5.68 -20.82 35.12
N TYR A 525 4.88 -21.87 34.92
CA TYR A 525 4.89 -23.06 35.77
C TYR A 525 5.84 -24.09 35.15
N PRO A 526 7.00 -24.40 35.77
CA PRO A 526 7.86 -25.48 35.33
C PRO A 526 7.18 -26.81 35.73
N PHE A 527 6.80 -27.62 34.76
CA PHE A 527 6.33 -28.99 34.96
C PHE A 527 7.30 -29.98 34.35
#